data_90dc20297b063551955a244a268e50fa
#
_entry.id   90dc20297b063551955a244a268e50fa
#
_cell.length_a   1.000
_cell.length_b   1.000
_cell.length_c   1.000
_cell.angle_alpha   90.00
_cell.angle_beta   90.00
_cell.angle_gamma   90.00
#
_symmetry.space_group_name_H-M   'P 1'
#
loop_
_entity.id
_entity.type
_entity.pdbx_description
1 polymer ?
#
loop_
_entity_poly.entity_id
_entity_poly.type
_entity_poly.pdbx_seq_one_letter_code
_entity_poly.pdbx_strand_id
1 'polypeptide(L)'
;LKAAEASVPKIVTPQQAGLTAHRATGTSKPSVEFEVADANGKDTQIFVEGPTAEWALPIPKPVDGSKSRYSFVLDGLPPGTDPKAPLDLTFTIVDAGKAVQTKTHLD
;
A
#
# COMPACT_ATOMS: atom_id res chain seq x y z
N LEU A 1 1.81 18.49 21.35
CA LEU A 1 0.75 18.67 20.40
C LEU A 1 1.27 18.73 18.98
N LYS A 2 2.28 19.58 18.75
CA LYS A 2 2.87 19.67 17.42
C LYS A 2 3.57 18.36 17.01
N ALA A 3 4.15 17.69 17.97
CA ALA A 3 4.79 16.39 17.70
C ALA A 3 3.77 15.36 17.25
N ALA A 4 2.57 15.38 17.86
CA ALA A 4 1.50 14.48 17.48
C ALA A 4 0.99 14.81 16.07
N GLU A 5 0.87 16.07 15.75
CA GLU A 5 0.45 16.49 14.41
C GLU A 5 1.48 16.09 13.36
N ALA A 6 2.75 16.21 13.69
CA ALA A 6 3.82 15.83 12.76
C ALA A 6 3.85 14.33 12.49
N SER A 7 3.36 13.51 13.43
CA SER A 7 3.34 12.06 13.26
C SER A 7 2.08 11.55 12.56
N VAL A 8 1.08 12.40 12.34
CA VAL A 8 -0.14 12.01 11.66
C VAL A 8 0.06 12.12 10.15
N PRO A 9 -0.17 11.02 9.40
CA PRO A 9 -0.02 11.09 7.95
C PRO A 9 -1.02 12.06 7.33
N LYS A 10 -0.58 12.78 6.31
CA LYS A 10 -1.46 13.64 5.55
C LYS A 10 -2.28 12.78 4.59
N ILE A 11 -3.60 12.96 4.59
CA ILE A 11 -4.47 12.21 3.70
C ILE A 11 -4.51 12.90 2.34
N VAL A 12 -4.18 12.15 1.30
CA VAL A 12 -4.11 12.65 -0.07
C VAL A 12 -4.80 11.67 -1.01
N THR A 13 -5.04 12.09 -2.24
CA THR A 13 -5.54 11.17 -3.28
C THR A 13 -4.41 10.29 -3.79
N PRO A 14 -4.72 9.12 -4.39
CA PRO A 14 -3.66 8.30 -4.99
C PRO A 14 -2.83 9.07 -6.02
N GLN A 15 -3.46 9.95 -6.80
CA GLN A 15 -2.74 10.77 -7.77
C GLN A 15 -1.78 11.73 -7.10
N GLN A 16 -2.19 12.34 -5.99
CA GLN A 16 -1.31 13.24 -5.23
C GLN A 16 -0.14 12.49 -4.60
N ALA A 17 -0.37 11.25 -4.21
CA ALA A 17 0.68 10.42 -3.63
C ALA A 17 1.58 9.80 -4.70
N GLY A 18 1.23 9.92 -5.98
CA GLY A 18 1.96 9.25 -7.05
C GLY A 18 1.78 7.75 -7.04
N LEU A 19 0.67 7.27 -6.49
CA LEU A 19 0.41 5.84 -6.32
C LEU A 19 -0.45 5.29 -7.45
N THR A 20 -0.01 4.20 -8.05
CA THR A 20 -0.78 3.44 -9.02
C THR A 20 -0.77 1.99 -8.58
N ALA A 21 -1.94 1.42 -8.33
CA ALA A 21 -2.07 0.05 -7.85
C ALA A 21 -2.97 -0.77 -8.78
N HIS A 22 -2.63 -2.03 -8.92
CA HIS A 22 -3.42 -2.96 -9.73
C HIS A 22 -3.19 -4.38 -9.21
N ARG A 23 -4.08 -5.28 -9.59
CA ARG A 23 -3.91 -6.69 -9.24
C ARG A 23 -2.83 -7.29 -10.10
N ALA A 24 -1.91 -8.02 -9.49
CA ALA A 24 -0.87 -8.73 -10.22
C ALA A 24 -1.49 -9.89 -11.00
N THR A 25 -0.94 -10.14 -12.19
CA THR A 25 -1.36 -11.25 -13.03
C THR A 25 -0.24 -12.27 -13.15
N GLY A 26 -0.61 -13.52 -13.47
CA GLY A 26 0.39 -14.56 -13.64
C GLY A 26 0.98 -15.09 -12.35
N THR A 27 0.38 -14.80 -11.21
CA THR A 27 0.83 -15.27 -9.91
C THR A 27 -0.01 -16.45 -9.44
N SER A 28 0.60 -17.33 -8.63
CA SER A 28 -0.12 -18.47 -8.07
C SER A 28 -1.08 -18.09 -6.97
N LYS A 29 -0.86 -16.96 -6.32
CA LYS A 29 -1.72 -16.43 -5.26
C LYS A 29 -2.18 -15.03 -5.62
N PRO A 30 -3.40 -14.63 -5.18
CA PRO A 30 -3.84 -13.26 -5.39
C PRO A 30 -2.84 -12.29 -4.80
N SER A 31 -2.39 -11.34 -5.60
CA SER A 31 -1.37 -10.36 -5.18
C SER A 31 -1.73 -9.00 -5.75
N VAL A 32 -1.17 -7.96 -5.14
CA VAL A 32 -1.33 -6.59 -5.59
C VAL A 32 0.05 -6.03 -5.88
N GLU A 33 0.18 -5.37 -7.02
CA GLU A 33 1.39 -4.68 -7.41
C GLU A 33 1.07 -3.20 -7.50
N PHE A 34 1.96 -2.36 -6.99
CA PHE A 34 1.75 -0.93 -7.04
C PHE A 34 3.06 -0.19 -7.25
N GLU A 35 2.94 1.04 -7.74
CA GLU A 35 4.07 1.89 -8.00
C GLU A 35 3.88 3.23 -7.28
N VAL A 36 4.94 3.73 -6.68
CA VAL A 36 4.97 5.05 -6.05
C VAL A 36 5.98 5.89 -6.82
N ALA A 37 5.50 6.90 -7.53
CA ALA A 37 6.32 7.65 -8.49
C ALA A 37 7.56 8.29 -7.86
N ASP A 38 7.44 8.76 -6.63
CA ASP A 38 8.53 9.47 -5.97
C ASP A 38 9.34 8.60 -5.01
N ALA A 39 9.09 7.29 -5.00
CA ALA A 39 9.82 6.39 -4.12
C ALA A 39 11.27 6.25 -4.58
N ASN A 40 12.20 6.29 -3.64
CA ASN A 40 13.61 6.09 -3.95
C ASN A 40 14.13 4.74 -3.44
N GLY A 41 13.29 3.95 -2.83
CA GLY A 41 13.60 2.60 -2.39
C GLY A 41 14.46 2.53 -1.13
N LYS A 42 15.21 3.57 -0.82
CA LYS A 42 16.12 3.57 0.31
C LYS A 42 15.50 4.16 1.56
N ASP A 43 14.89 5.32 1.42
CA ASP A 43 14.30 6.03 2.56
C ASP A 43 12.79 5.95 2.57
N THR A 44 12.21 5.16 1.68
CA THR A 44 10.77 5.03 1.54
C THR A 44 10.31 3.76 2.24
N GLN A 45 9.32 3.91 3.13
CA GLN A 45 8.65 2.79 3.77
C GLN A 45 7.18 2.87 3.38
N ILE A 46 6.60 1.72 3.10
CA ILE A 46 5.21 1.67 2.66
C ILE A 46 4.48 0.63 3.50
N PHE A 47 3.34 1.03 4.03
CA PHE A 47 2.47 0.15 4.79
C PHE A 47 1.12 0.09 4.09
N VAL A 48 0.49 -1.08 4.11
CA VAL A 48 -0.81 -1.25 3.50
C VAL A 48 -1.77 -1.84 4.54
N GLU A 49 -2.99 -1.34 4.53
CA GLU A 49 -4.04 -1.82 5.43
C GLU A 49 -5.27 -2.18 4.60
N GLY A 50 -5.98 -3.21 5.04
CA GLY A 50 -7.23 -3.59 4.42
C GLY A 50 -8.39 -2.73 4.89
N PRO A 51 -9.61 -3.06 4.43
CA PRO A 51 -10.80 -2.28 4.77
C PRO A 51 -11.14 -2.27 6.25
N THR A 52 -10.72 -3.28 6.99
CA THR A 52 -10.98 -3.37 8.41
C THR A 52 -9.72 -3.78 9.16
N ALA A 53 -9.73 -3.64 10.48
CA ALA A 53 -8.59 -3.99 11.32
C ALA A 53 -8.29 -5.49 11.34
N GLU A 54 -9.22 -6.32 10.88
CA GLU A 54 -9.02 -7.77 10.86
C GLU A 54 -8.08 -8.23 9.76
N TRP A 55 -7.79 -7.38 8.79
CA TRP A 55 -6.87 -7.70 7.71
C TRP A 55 -5.44 -7.60 8.21
N ALA A 56 -4.68 -8.68 8.05
CA ALA A 56 -3.27 -8.73 8.46
C ALA A 56 -2.39 -8.87 7.22
N LEU A 57 -2.43 -7.88 6.35
CA LEU A 57 -1.70 -7.90 5.09
C LEU A 57 -0.19 -7.84 5.35
N PRO A 58 0.61 -8.55 4.53
CA PRO A 58 2.06 -8.49 4.68
C PRO A 58 2.61 -7.13 4.24
N ILE A 59 3.81 -6.82 4.72
CA ILE A 59 4.48 -5.59 4.32
C ILE A 59 4.89 -5.71 2.85
N PRO A 60 4.59 -4.72 2.01
CA PRO A 60 4.99 -4.76 0.61
C PRO A 60 6.50 -4.86 0.44
N LYS A 61 6.92 -5.58 -0.57
CA LYS A 61 8.34 -5.76 -0.88
C LYS A 61 8.64 -5.17 -2.25
N PRO A 62 9.85 -4.61 -2.44
CA PRO A 62 10.24 -4.10 -3.75
C PRO A 62 10.25 -5.21 -4.79
N VAL A 63 9.81 -4.86 -5.99
CA VAL A 63 9.92 -5.74 -7.14
C VAL A 63 11.36 -5.67 -7.64
N ASP A 64 11.93 -6.82 -8.02
CA ASP A 64 13.32 -6.90 -8.45
C ASP A 64 13.65 -5.86 -9.53
N GLY A 65 14.75 -5.16 -9.32
CA GLY A 65 15.22 -4.16 -10.27
C GLY A 65 14.48 -2.84 -10.24
N SER A 66 13.53 -2.67 -9.34
CA SER A 66 12.76 -1.45 -9.26
C SER A 66 12.95 -0.77 -7.92
N LYS A 67 12.97 0.58 -7.93
CA LYS A 67 13.00 1.37 -6.71
C LYS A 67 11.65 1.94 -6.35
N SER A 68 10.67 1.85 -7.26
CA SER A 68 9.37 2.44 -7.09
C SER A 68 8.23 1.43 -7.15
N ARG A 69 8.49 0.21 -7.56
CA ARG A 69 7.46 -0.82 -7.66
C ARG A 69 7.55 -1.76 -6.47
N TYR A 70 6.38 -2.10 -5.95
CA TYR A 70 6.25 -2.97 -4.80
C TYR A 70 5.12 -3.96 -5.04
N SER A 71 5.17 -5.07 -4.33
CA SER A 71 4.09 -6.06 -4.40
C SER A 71 3.87 -6.70 -3.04
N PHE A 72 2.67 -7.22 -2.84
CA PHE A 72 2.36 -8.01 -1.66
C PHE A 72 1.25 -9.01 -1.99
N VAL A 73 1.25 -10.11 -1.27
CA VAL A 73 0.24 -11.17 -1.43
C VAL A 73 -0.97 -10.80 -0.59
N LEU A 74 -2.17 -11.06 -1.14
CA LEU A 74 -3.41 -10.87 -0.38
C LEU A 74 -3.58 -12.06 0.57
N ASP A 75 -2.87 -12.01 1.67
CA ASP A 75 -2.84 -13.04 2.70
C ASP A 75 -3.24 -12.42 4.04
N GLY A 76 -3.60 -13.24 5.02
CA GLY A 76 -4.01 -12.72 6.32
C GLY A 76 -5.39 -12.07 6.31
N LEU A 77 -6.25 -12.44 5.37
CA LEU A 77 -7.59 -11.89 5.27
C LEU A 77 -8.51 -12.52 6.32
N PRO A 78 -9.58 -11.79 6.72
CA PRO A 78 -10.58 -12.37 7.62
C PRO A 78 -11.24 -13.60 7.02
N PRO A 79 -11.72 -14.55 7.84
CA PRO A 79 -12.42 -15.73 7.35
C PRO A 79 -13.61 -15.34 6.46
N GLY A 80 -13.77 -16.06 5.36
CA GLY A 80 -14.87 -15.82 4.44
C GLY A 80 -14.63 -14.69 3.44
N THR A 81 -13.46 -14.09 3.45
CA THR A 81 -13.14 -13.01 2.53
C THR A 81 -12.63 -13.56 1.20
N ASP A 82 -13.20 -13.06 0.11
CA ASP A 82 -12.76 -13.43 -1.24
C ASP A 82 -11.67 -12.44 -1.69
N PRO A 83 -10.42 -12.90 -1.87
CA PRO A 83 -9.35 -11.99 -2.29
C PRO A 83 -9.53 -11.45 -3.71
N LYS A 84 -10.42 -12.05 -4.49
CA LYS A 84 -10.70 -11.59 -5.84
C LYS A 84 -11.83 -10.58 -5.92
N ALA A 85 -12.54 -10.36 -4.82
CA ALA A 85 -13.63 -9.38 -4.78
C ALA A 85 -13.08 -7.96 -4.77
N PRO A 86 -13.85 -6.97 -5.24
CA PRO A 86 -13.43 -5.57 -5.13
C PRO A 86 -13.11 -5.21 -3.68
N LEU A 87 -12.06 -4.44 -3.49
CA LEU A 87 -11.64 -4.07 -2.14
C LEU A 87 -10.98 -2.70 -2.13
N ASP A 88 -11.03 -2.08 -0.96
CA ASP A 88 -10.37 -0.80 -0.73
C ASP A 88 -9.13 -1.03 0.13
N LEU A 89 -8.04 -0.42 -0.27
CA LEU A 89 -6.79 -0.50 0.48
C LEU A 89 -6.35 0.88 0.91
N THR A 90 -5.75 0.96 2.09
CA THR A 90 -5.16 2.19 2.60
C THR A 90 -3.66 2.03 2.59
N PHE A 91 -2.99 2.92 1.89
CA PHE A 91 -1.53 2.92 1.81
C PHE A 91 -0.99 4.09 2.62
N THR A 92 0.00 3.80 3.46
CA THR A 92 0.74 4.83 4.19
C THR A 92 2.16 4.81 3.67
N ILE A 93 2.59 5.94 3.11
CA ILE A 93 3.90 6.07 2.50
C ILE A 93 4.71 7.04 3.35
N VAL A 94 5.83 6.56 3.89
CA VAL A 94 6.75 7.37 4.68
C VAL A 94 8.02 7.54 3.87
N ASP A 95 8.36 8.78 3.57
CA ASP A 95 9.54 9.09 2.76
C ASP A 95 10.26 10.29 3.38
N ALA A 96 11.51 10.09 3.77
CA ALA A 96 12.37 11.14 4.34
C ALA A 96 11.71 11.89 5.51
N GLY A 97 11.00 11.17 6.37
CA GLY A 97 10.37 11.76 7.54
C GLY A 97 9.00 12.36 7.28
N LYS A 98 8.51 12.29 6.05
CA LYS A 98 7.17 12.77 5.70
C LYS A 98 6.26 11.57 5.47
N ALA A 99 5.04 11.63 5.98
CA ALA A 99 4.08 10.56 5.82
C ALA A 99 2.82 11.05 5.10
N VAL A 100 2.36 10.29 4.13
CA VAL A 100 1.08 10.54 3.47
C VAL A 100 0.28 9.24 3.49
N GLN A 101 -1.04 9.39 3.51
CA GLN A 101 -1.94 8.25 3.52
C GLN A 101 -2.95 8.43 2.40
N THR A 102 -3.20 7.36 1.67
CA THR A 102 -4.16 7.41 0.58
C THR A 102 -4.94 6.11 0.51
N LYS A 103 -6.19 6.20 0.05
CA LYS A 103 -7.04 5.03 -0.15
C LYS A 103 -7.18 4.79 -1.64
N THR A 104 -7.11 3.53 -2.02
CA THR A 104 -7.32 3.15 -3.41
C THR A 104 -8.30 1.98 -3.48
N HIS A 105 -9.07 1.93 -4.57
CA HIS A 105 -10.05 0.88 -4.80
C HIS A 105 -9.55 -0.04 -5.89
N LEU A 106 -9.63 -1.34 -5.65
CA LEU A 106 -9.29 -2.38 -6.62
C LEU A 106 -10.54 -3.15 -7.00
N ASP A 107 -10.78 -3.28 -8.27
CA ASP A 107 -11.90 -4.08 -8.79
C ASP A 107 -11.57 -5.56 -8.88
#